data_35fcfe8a9a0179e544d0ee2a5fc58648
#
_entry.id   35fcfe8a9a0179e544d0ee2a5fc58648
#
_cell.length_a   1.000
_cell.length_b   1.000
_cell.length_c   1.000
_cell.angle_alpha   90.00
_cell.angle_beta   90.00
_cell.angle_gamma   90.00
#
_symmetry.space_group_name_H-M   'P 1'
#
loop_
_entity.id
_entity.type
_entity.pdbx_description
1 polymer ?
#
loop_
_entity_poly.entity_id
_entity_poly.type
_entity_poly.pdbx_seq_one_letter_code
_entity_poly.pdbx_strand_id
1 'polypeptide(L)'
;MVRRVGVVGVLLGLAGLLAGCHPPPNPAASSSTSPSPAAPSYTLRSGQASVDGGTRTVLVDAQGFTLYFRSKDGGSSVCSASCANTWPPLLQPSGSPTPSPDLTGTLRVTANANGNQLVYNDHPLYRYSGDSAGGQASGEGSGGIWFVVDP
;
A
#
# COMPACT_ATOMS: atom_id res chain seq x y z
N MET A 1 -29.86 31.33 -39.23
CA MET A 1 -30.21 32.72 -39.57
C MET A 1 -29.76 33.65 -38.45
N VAL A 2 -29.21 34.73 -38.82
CA VAL A 2 -28.78 35.97 -38.17
C VAL A 2 -27.33 36.02 -37.70
N ARG A 3 -26.57 36.53 -38.53
CA ARG A 3 -25.42 37.41 -38.70
C ARG A 3 -25.51 38.71 -37.86
N ARG A 4 -24.36 39.16 -37.33
CA ARG A 4 -23.85 40.55 -37.33
C ARG A 4 -22.51 40.55 -36.62
N VAL A 5 -21.39 40.81 -37.22
CA VAL A 5 -20.71 41.91 -37.92
C VAL A 5 -20.48 43.18 -37.06
N GLY A 6 -19.16 43.47 -36.93
CA GLY A 6 -18.60 44.82 -36.78
C GLY A 6 -18.17 45.09 -35.33
N VAL A 7 -17.04 45.71 -35.06
CA VAL A 7 -16.42 46.91 -35.59
C VAL A 7 -14.93 46.93 -35.21
N VAL A 8 -14.13 47.38 -36.16
CA VAL A 8 -12.72 47.74 -36.07
C VAL A 8 -12.57 49.04 -35.26
N GLY A 9 -11.62 49.08 -34.35
CA GLY A 9 -11.18 50.28 -33.67
C GLY A 9 -9.65 50.27 -33.54
N VAL A 10 -9.01 50.93 -34.49
CA VAL A 10 -7.58 51.29 -34.44
C VAL A 10 -7.45 52.54 -33.59
N LEU A 11 -6.61 52.52 -32.57
CA LEU A 11 -6.06 53.73 -31.96
C LEU A 11 -4.56 53.55 -31.69
N LEU A 12 -3.77 54.27 -32.42
CA LEU A 12 -2.36 54.59 -32.17
C LEU A 12 -2.24 55.43 -30.88
N GLY A 13 -1.26 55.13 -30.03
CA GLY A 13 -0.94 56.04 -28.95
C GLY A 13 0.30 55.68 -28.14
N LEU A 14 1.41 56.29 -28.48
CA LEU A 14 2.53 56.74 -27.63
C LEU A 14 3.42 55.71 -26.90
N ALA A 15 4.67 55.76 -27.34
CA ALA A 15 5.87 55.28 -26.66
C ALA A 15 6.06 55.91 -25.27
N GLY A 16 6.23 55.09 -24.26
CA GLY A 16 6.74 55.46 -22.95
C GLY A 16 7.87 54.51 -22.56
N LEU A 17 9.12 54.97 -22.70
CA LEU A 17 10.27 54.31 -22.13
C LEU A 17 10.21 54.48 -20.60
N LEU A 18 9.85 53.43 -19.90
CA LEU A 18 10.11 53.30 -18.45
C LEU A 18 11.25 52.27 -18.25
N ALA A 19 12.42 52.80 -17.90
CA ALA A 19 13.57 52.02 -17.42
C ALA A 19 13.15 51.34 -16.11
N GLY A 20 12.68 50.12 -16.19
CA GLY A 20 12.43 49.26 -15.03
C GLY A 20 13.74 48.70 -14.52
N CYS A 21 14.18 49.09 -13.33
CA CYS A 21 15.24 48.44 -12.59
C CYS A 21 14.82 46.99 -12.34
N HIS A 22 15.48 46.07 -13.03
CA HIS A 22 15.36 44.63 -12.74
C HIS A 22 16.14 44.34 -11.46
N PRO A 23 15.53 43.80 -10.39
CA PRO A 23 16.30 43.26 -9.28
C PRO A 23 17.10 42.04 -9.75
N PRO A 24 18.31 41.81 -9.25
CA PRO A 24 19.10 40.64 -9.62
C PRO A 24 18.36 39.39 -9.24
N PRO A 25 18.50 38.27 -10.03
CA PRO A 25 17.90 37.00 -9.67
C PRO A 25 18.50 36.53 -8.33
N ASN A 26 17.62 36.31 -7.38
CA ASN A 26 17.96 35.73 -6.10
C ASN A 26 18.61 34.35 -6.36
N PRO A 27 19.80 34.03 -5.84
CA PRO A 27 20.35 32.68 -6.00
C PRO A 27 19.39 31.70 -5.37
N ALA A 28 18.85 30.81 -6.21
CA ALA A 28 17.99 29.75 -5.77
C ALA A 28 18.67 29.00 -4.61
N ALA A 29 18.06 29.05 -3.45
CA ALA A 29 18.45 28.23 -2.31
C ALA A 29 18.35 26.78 -2.77
N SER A 30 19.48 26.15 -3.03
CA SER A 30 19.56 24.72 -3.25
C SER A 30 19.09 24.03 -1.96
N SER A 31 17.83 23.61 -1.94
CA SER A 31 17.31 22.77 -0.90
C SER A 31 18.07 21.44 -0.99
N SER A 32 19.15 21.31 -0.21
CA SER A 32 19.78 20.03 0.02
C SER A 32 18.79 19.15 0.75
N THR A 33 18.04 18.37 -0.01
CA THR A 33 17.23 17.28 0.54
C THR A 33 18.20 16.20 1.02
N SER A 34 18.57 16.28 2.32
CA SER A 34 19.31 15.20 2.98
C SER A 34 18.46 13.94 2.84
N PRO A 35 19.00 12.83 2.31
CA PRO A 35 18.24 11.59 2.25
C PRO A 35 17.87 11.20 3.69
N SER A 36 16.56 11.16 3.96
CA SER A 36 16.04 10.59 5.20
C SER A 36 16.53 9.13 5.27
N PRO A 37 17.05 8.66 6.41
CA PRO A 37 17.43 7.27 6.54
C PRO A 37 16.25 6.41 6.13
N ALA A 38 16.49 5.46 5.23
CA ALA A 38 15.46 4.53 4.77
C ALA A 38 14.87 3.82 5.99
N ALA A 39 13.56 3.88 6.17
CA ALA A 39 12.89 3.15 7.22
C ALA A 39 13.20 1.64 7.05
N PRO A 40 13.40 0.89 8.16
CA PRO A 40 13.66 -0.54 8.05
C PRO A 40 12.51 -1.24 7.29
N SER A 41 12.89 -2.07 6.33
CA SER A 41 11.92 -2.83 5.51
C SER A 41 11.63 -4.15 6.20
N TYR A 42 10.44 -4.27 6.78
CA TYR A 42 9.95 -5.52 7.35
C TYR A 42 9.08 -6.26 6.34
N THR A 43 9.16 -7.60 6.34
CA THR A 43 8.26 -8.46 5.57
C THR A 43 6.85 -8.44 6.16
N LEU A 44 6.77 -8.45 7.49
CA LEU A 44 5.54 -8.38 8.28
C LEU A 44 5.67 -7.33 9.38
N ARG A 45 4.56 -6.67 9.69
CA ARG A 45 4.44 -5.71 10.80
C ARG A 45 3.00 -5.64 11.30
N SER A 46 2.78 -5.04 12.45
CA SER A 46 1.43 -4.66 12.87
C SER A 46 0.93 -3.45 12.09
N GLY A 47 -0.36 -3.38 11.90
CA GLY A 47 -1.05 -2.27 11.24
C GLY A 47 -2.47 -2.12 11.77
N GLN A 48 -3.14 -1.05 11.36
CA GLN A 48 -4.55 -0.84 11.70
C GLN A 48 -5.43 -1.17 10.49
N ALA A 49 -6.53 -1.89 10.73
CA ALA A 49 -7.54 -2.15 9.71
C ALA A 49 -8.95 -1.94 10.26
N SER A 50 -9.87 -1.65 9.35
CA SER A 50 -11.30 -1.58 9.67
C SER A 50 -11.89 -2.99 9.63
N VAL A 51 -12.25 -3.50 10.81
CA VAL A 51 -12.80 -4.85 11.00
C VAL A 51 -14.17 -4.69 11.67
N ASP A 52 -15.22 -5.22 11.07
CA ASP A 52 -16.60 -5.17 11.62
C ASP A 52 -17.05 -3.77 12.07
N GLY A 53 -16.64 -2.74 11.32
CA GLY A 53 -16.99 -1.34 11.61
C GLY A 53 -16.16 -0.68 12.71
N GLY A 54 -15.19 -1.39 13.30
CA GLY A 54 -14.23 -0.86 14.27
C GLY A 54 -12.79 -0.85 13.71
N THR A 55 -11.91 -0.17 14.42
CA THR A 55 -10.46 -0.24 14.12
C THR A 55 -9.81 -1.30 14.98
N ARG A 56 -9.08 -2.22 14.36
CA ARG A 56 -8.38 -3.34 15.02
C ARG A 56 -6.91 -3.36 14.60
N THR A 57 -6.02 -3.72 15.52
CA THR A 57 -4.63 -4.00 15.19
C THR A 57 -4.56 -5.39 14.58
N VAL A 58 -3.98 -5.48 13.38
CA VAL A 58 -3.88 -6.71 12.59
C VAL A 58 -2.47 -6.87 12.04
N LEU A 59 -2.13 -8.09 11.62
CA LEU A 59 -0.91 -8.34 10.88
C LEU A 59 -1.04 -7.81 9.46
N VAL A 60 -0.04 -7.06 9.00
CA VAL A 60 0.02 -6.54 7.63
C VAL A 60 1.36 -6.87 6.98
N ASP A 61 1.37 -6.91 5.66
CA ASP A 61 2.62 -7.08 4.90
C ASP A 61 3.42 -5.78 4.73
N ALA A 62 4.51 -5.84 3.98
CA ALA A 62 5.38 -4.71 3.71
C ALA A 62 4.66 -3.54 3.02
N GLN A 63 3.62 -3.80 2.24
CA GLN A 63 2.81 -2.81 1.54
C GLN A 63 1.65 -2.27 2.39
N GLY A 64 1.40 -2.88 3.55
CA GLY A 64 0.34 -2.49 4.48
C GLY A 64 -1.00 -3.17 4.24
N PHE A 65 -1.06 -4.19 3.38
CA PHE A 65 -2.27 -4.99 3.19
C PHE A 65 -2.50 -5.92 4.37
N THR A 66 -3.75 -6.00 4.79
CA THR A 66 -4.19 -6.91 5.85
C THR A 66 -3.95 -8.36 5.47
N LEU A 67 -3.48 -9.14 6.43
CA LEU A 67 -3.21 -10.55 6.26
C LEU A 67 -4.27 -11.40 6.96
N TYR A 68 -4.59 -12.50 6.31
CA TYR A 68 -5.62 -13.43 6.72
C TYR A 68 -5.06 -14.82 6.89
N PHE A 69 -5.74 -15.61 7.70
CA PHE A 69 -5.55 -17.06 7.79
C PHE A 69 -6.87 -17.77 7.54
N ARG A 70 -6.75 -19.04 7.16
CA ARG A 70 -7.89 -19.93 7.01
C ARG A 70 -7.93 -20.91 8.20
N SER A 71 -9.02 -20.91 8.95
CA SER A 71 -9.15 -21.70 10.17
C SER A 71 -9.07 -23.22 9.97
N LYS A 72 -9.22 -23.69 8.74
CA LYS A 72 -9.11 -25.10 8.35
C LYS A 72 -7.72 -25.50 7.83
N ASP A 73 -6.76 -24.57 7.80
CA ASP A 73 -5.38 -24.87 7.44
C ASP A 73 -4.63 -25.35 8.69
N GLY A 74 -3.92 -26.47 8.60
CA GLY A 74 -3.18 -27.07 9.71
C GLY A 74 -1.67 -26.85 9.58
N GLY A 75 -1.20 -25.59 9.62
CA GLY A 75 0.24 -25.25 9.47
C GLY A 75 0.77 -25.37 8.06
N SER A 76 -0.03 -25.88 7.12
CA SER A 76 0.24 -25.90 5.67
C SER A 76 -1.03 -25.51 4.93
N SER A 77 -0.87 -24.73 3.86
CA SER A 77 -1.98 -24.25 3.05
C SER A 77 -2.67 -25.39 2.31
N VAL A 78 -4.01 -25.39 2.37
CA VAL A 78 -4.88 -26.18 1.47
C VAL A 78 -5.59 -25.32 0.44
N CYS A 79 -5.38 -24.00 0.48
CA CYS A 79 -5.90 -23.04 -0.49
C CYS A 79 -4.93 -22.94 -1.68
N SER A 80 -5.29 -23.55 -2.80
CA SER A 80 -4.52 -23.53 -4.04
C SER A 80 -5.45 -23.38 -5.25
N ALA A 81 -4.89 -23.26 -6.45
CA ALA A 81 -5.63 -23.11 -7.70
C ALA A 81 -6.69 -21.98 -7.61
N SER A 82 -7.96 -22.27 -7.82
CA SER A 82 -9.03 -21.26 -7.83
C SER A 82 -9.19 -20.52 -6.48
N CYS A 83 -8.92 -21.19 -5.37
CA CYS A 83 -8.90 -20.55 -4.05
C CYS A 83 -7.85 -19.44 -3.99
N ALA A 84 -6.66 -19.67 -4.52
CA ALA A 84 -5.56 -18.71 -4.52
C ALA A 84 -5.83 -17.46 -5.38
N ASN A 85 -6.80 -17.48 -6.28
CA ASN A 85 -7.22 -16.29 -7.02
C ASN A 85 -7.95 -15.29 -6.12
N THR A 86 -8.75 -15.78 -5.17
CA THR A 86 -9.46 -14.93 -4.20
C THR A 86 -8.62 -14.65 -2.97
N TRP A 87 -7.82 -15.63 -2.56
CA TRP A 87 -6.96 -15.60 -1.38
C TRP A 87 -5.51 -15.86 -1.78
N PRO A 88 -4.83 -14.88 -2.40
CA PRO A 88 -3.44 -15.03 -2.80
C PRO A 88 -2.55 -15.36 -1.61
N PRO A 89 -1.78 -16.46 -1.66
CA PRO A 89 -0.84 -16.80 -0.59
C PRO A 89 0.27 -15.76 -0.51
N LEU A 90 0.68 -15.40 0.70
CA LEU A 90 1.83 -14.52 0.90
C LEU A 90 3.12 -15.33 0.77
N LEU A 91 3.83 -15.12 -0.32
CA LEU A 91 5.03 -15.88 -0.66
C LEU A 91 6.32 -15.11 -0.30
N GLN A 92 7.33 -15.88 0.11
CA GLN A 92 8.72 -15.43 0.28
C GLN A 92 9.60 -16.18 -0.73
N PRO A 93 9.82 -15.63 -1.93
CA PRO A 93 10.50 -16.36 -3.00
C PRO A 93 11.98 -16.61 -2.70
N SER A 94 12.62 -15.75 -1.89
CA SER A 94 14.02 -15.86 -1.51
C SER A 94 14.32 -15.12 -0.20
N GLY A 95 15.43 -15.48 0.43
CA GLY A 95 15.88 -14.88 1.68
C GLY A 95 15.04 -15.30 2.91
N SER A 96 15.41 -14.73 4.05
CA SER A 96 14.66 -14.93 5.30
C SER A 96 13.66 -13.81 5.50
N PRO A 97 12.44 -14.11 5.95
CA PRO A 97 11.47 -13.08 6.28
C PRO A 97 11.92 -12.30 7.51
N THR A 98 11.65 -11.02 7.53
CA THR A 98 12.03 -10.11 8.62
C THR A 98 10.76 -9.56 9.29
N PRO A 99 10.38 -10.06 10.47
CA PRO A 99 9.29 -9.48 11.23
C PRO A 99 9.70 -8.14 11.85
N SER A 100 8.74 -7.24 12.02
CA SER A 100 8.92 -6.04 12.83
C SER A 100 9.12 -6.41 14.31
N PRO A 101 9.90 -5.64 15.10
CA PRO A 101 10.18 -5.94 16.51
C PRO A 101 8.94 -5.96 17.43
N ASP A 102 7.83 -5.39 17.00
CA ASP A 102 6.55 -5.41 17.72
C ASP A 102 5.78 -6.74 17.56
N LEU A 103 6.23 -7.61 16.65
CA LEU A 103 5.64 -8.94 16.47
C LEU A 103 6.33 -9.94 17.38
N THR A 104 5.54 -10.60 18.23
CA THR A 104 6.04 -11.59 19.21
C THR A 104 5.85 -13.03 18.76
N GLY A 105 5.11 -13.23 17.67
CA GLY A 105 4.80 -14.55 17.12
C GLY A 105 5.95 -15.19 16.34
N THR A 106 5.81 -16.48 16.06
CA THR A 106 6.79 -17.25 15.29
C THR A 106 6.54 -17.09 13.79
N LEU A 107 7.52 -16.57 13.08
CA LEU A 107 7.48 -16.44 11.62
C LEU A 107 8.38 -17.50 10.95
N ARG A 108 7.84 -18.23 10.01
CA ARG A 108 8.58 -19.23 9.21
C ARG A 108 8.11 -19.27 7.77
N VAL A 109 8.87 -19.94 6.93
CA VAL A 109 8.52 -20.24 5.54
C VAL A 109 8.25 -21.73 5.39
N THR A 110 7.18 -22.09 4.69
CA THR A 110 6.83 -23.48 4.39
C THR A 110 6.65 -23.66 2.89
N ALA A 111 7.35 -24.64 2.32
CA ALA A 111 7.14 -25.02 0.93
C ALA A 111 5.83 -25.83 0.81
N ASN A 112 4.99 -25.44 -0.12
CA ASN A 112 3.73 -26.10 -0.45
C ASN A 112 3.39 -25.97 -1.93
N ALA A 113 2.17 -26.33 -2.34
CA ALA A 113 1.72 -26.26 -3.73
C ALA A 113 1.73 -24.81 -4.31
N ASN A 114 1.69 -23.78 -3.45
CA ASN A 114 1.72 -22.37 -3.86
C ASN A 114 3.16 -21.83 -3.98
N GLY A 115 4.15 -22.52 -3.44
CA GLY A 115 5.53 -22.08 -3.31
C GLY A 115 5.98 -21.96 -1.86
N ASN A 116 6.97 -21.11 -1.63
CA ASN A 116 7.50 -20.81 -0.29
C ASN A 116 6.57 -19.80 0.41
N GLN A 117 5.61 -20.28 1.14
CA GLN A 117 4.58 -19.47 1.80
C GLN A 117 4.99 -19.09 3.22
N LEU A 118 4.72 -17.83 3.58
CA LEU A 118 4.87 -17.33 4.95
C LEU A 118 3.80 -17.93 5.85
N VAL A 119 4.24 -18.29 7.05
CA VAL A 119 3.42 -18.86 8.13
C VAL A 119 3.73 -18.11 9.42
N TYR A 120 2.71 -17.60 10.08
CA TYR A 120 2.81 -16.91 11.36
C TYR A 120 1.96 -17.64 12.42
N ASN A 121 2.55 -18.00 13.55
CA ASN A 121 1.89 -18.77 14.62
C ASN A 121 1.13 -19.99 14.08
N ASP A 122 1.80 -20.77 13.21
CA ASP A 122 1.25 -21.94 12.51
C ASP A 122 0.10 -21.68 11.54
N HIS A 123 -0.20 -20.42 11.25
CA HIS A 123 -1.18 -20.03 10.26
C HIS A 123 -0.51 -19.63 8.94
N PRO A 124 -0.73 -20.35 7.82
CA PRO A 124 -0.38 -19.87 6.49
C PRO A 124 -1.05 -18.54 6.20
N LEU A 125 -0.28 -17.60 5.65
CA LEU A 125 -0.73 -16.22 5.45
C LEU A 125 -1.23 -16.00 4.03
N TYR A 126 -2.30 -15.23 3.93
CA TYR A 126 -2.94 -14.86 2.68
C TYR A 126 -3.28 -13.38 2.66
N ARG A 127 -3.39 -12.83 1.45
CA ARG A 127 -4.13 -11.59 1.19
C ARG A 127 -5.57 -11.92 0.80
N TYR A 128 -6.40 -10.89 0.72
CA TYR A 128 -7.73 -10.97 0.11
C TYR A 128 -7.77 -10.11 -1.15
N SER A 129 -8.21 -10.67 -2.27
CA SER A 129 -8.24 -9.96 -3.55
C SER A 129 -9.24 -8.80 -3.60
N GLY A 130 -10.19 -8.75 -2.66
CA GLY A 130 -11.14 -7.66 -2.51
C GLY A 130 -10.60 -6.46 -1.75
N ASP A 131 -9.45 -6.57 -1.06
CA ASP A 131 -8.80 -5.44 -0.41
C ASP A 131 -7.94 -4.69 -1.44
N SER A 132 -8.28 -3.45 -1.73
CA SER A 132 -7.62 -2.61 -2.73
C SER A 132 -6.57 -1.66 -2.14
N ALA A 133 -6.55 -1.52 -0.81
CA ALA A 133 -5.64 -0.64 -0.08
C ALA A 133 -5.35 -1.17 1.33
N GLY A 134 -4.24 -0.70 1.91
CA GLY A 134 -3.95 -0.93 3.32
C GLY A 134 -5.05 -0.38 4.24
N GLY A 135 -5.25 -1.03 5.37
CA GLY A 135 -6.31 -0.66 6.33
C GLY A 135 -7.70 -1.22 6.01
N GLN A 136 -7.87 -1.91 4.89
CA GLN A 136 -9.07 -2.67 4.59
C GLN A 136 -8.98 -4.08 5.16
N ALA A 137 -10.12 -4.63 5.58
CA ALA A 137 -10.24 -6.02 6.05
C ALA A 137 -11.57 -6.63 5.57
N SER A 138 -11.85 -6.47 4.28
CA SER A 138 -13.14 -6.87 3.68
C SER A 138 -13.32 -8.40 3.59
N GLY A 139 -12.25 -9.14 3.85
CA GLY A 139 -12.27 -10.60 3.87
C GLY A 139 -12.60 -11.22 5.23
N GLU A 140 -12.70 -10.42 6.29
CA GLU A 140 -13.00 -10.91 7.64
C GLU A 140 -14.31 -11.70 7.67
N GLY A 141 -14.32 -12.83 8.37
CA GLY A 141 -15.49 -13.69 8.53
C GLY A 141 -15.95 -14.41 7.26
N SER A 142 -15.25 -14.26 6.14
CA SER A 142 -15.66 -14.83 4.85
C SER A 142 -15.84 -16.35 4.93
N GLY A 143 -17.04 -16.82 4.58
CA GLY A 143 -17.42 -18.21 4.64
C GLY A 143 -17.32 -18.85 6.04
N GLY A 144 -17.16 -18.07 7.10
CA GLY A 144 -16.97 -18.52 8.46
C GLY A 144 -15.64 -19.25 8.71
N ILE A 145 -14.66 -19.08 7.80
CA ILE A 145 -13.37 -19.77 7.87
C ILE A 145 -12.16 -18.88 7.63
N TRP A 146 -12.36 -17.64 7.15
CA TRP A 146 -11.29 -16.69 6.91
C TRP A 146 -11.33 -15.56 7.92
N PHE A 147 -10.19 -15.28 8.54
CA PHE A 147 -10.10 -14.28 9.60
C PHE A 147 -8.80 -13.49 9.47
N VAL A 148 -8.82 -12.23 9.89
CA VAL A 148 -7.59 -11.44 10.01
C VAL A 148 -6.66 -12.07 11.03
N VAL A 149 -5.37 -11.88 10.84
CA VAL A 149 -4.33 -12.38 11.76
C VAL A 149 -4.03 -11.29 12.79
N ASP A 150 -4.10 -11.64 14.06
CA ASP A 150 -3.61 -10.78 15.15
C ASP A 150 -2.07 -10.87 15.24
N PRO A 151 -1.36 -9.74 15.51
CA PRO A 151 0.09 -9.69 15.62
C PRO A 151 0.65 -10.39 16.86
#